data_d6c2ae78c3b5881e98785bfc1a5d9c81
#
_entry.id   d6c2ae78c3b5881e98785bfc1a5d9c81
#
_cell.length_a   1.000
_cell.length_b   1.000
_cell.length_c   1.000
_cell.angle_alpha   90.00
_cell.angle_beta   90.00
_cell.angle_gamma   90.00
#
_symmetry.space_group_name_H-M   'P 1'
#
loop_
_entity.id
_entity.type
_entity.pdbx_description
1 polymer ?
#
loop_
_entity_poly.entity_id
_entity_poly.type
_entity_poly.pdbx_seq_one_letter_code
_entity_poly.pdbx_strand_id
1 'polypeptide(L)'
;MTGVETCALPICSEKLFRGDKSYLGDKAERVYGSESVDSKVFVEFVALIIRNRIYTCLKDEMLKNSKKQNFMTVPAALRELDKIEMIKGPDKMYRLDHAVTANQKAILKAFEMNSNDVRNLAKELGSELLRIENDAAEKKEAAQGQAPDQKG
;
A
#
# COMPACT_ATOMS: atom_id res chain seq x y z
N MET A 1 -6.18 -9.74 -40.79
CA MET A 1 -6.92 -8.50 -40.44
C MET A 1 -6.89 -8.38 -38.94
N THR A 2 -5.91 -7.67 -38.44
CA THR A 2 -5.70 -7.44 -37.00
C THR A 2 -6.47 -6.18 -36.61
N GLY A 3 -7.64 -6.37 -36.02
CA GLY A 3 -8.40 -5.30 -35.40
C GLY A 3 -7.64 -4.78 -34.19
N VAL A 4 -6.95 -3.67 -34.35
CA VAL A 4 -6.46 -2.87 -33.22
C VAL A 4 -7.71 -2.32 -32.55
N GLU A 5 -8.14 -2.94 -31.45
CA GLU A 5 -9.10 -2.33 -30.56
C GLU A 5 -8.45 -1.06 -30.00
N THR A 6 -8.79 0.07 -30.61
CA THR A 6 -8.53 1.39 -30.05
C THR A 6 -9.33 1.45 -28.75
N CYS A 7 -8.71 0.95 -27.66
CA CYS A 7 -9.26 1.08 -26.32
C CYS A 7 -9.53 2.58 -26.12
N ALA A 8 -10.80 2.89 -25.96
CA ALA A 8 -11.30 4.24 -25.90
C ALA A 8 -10.66 4.97 -24.69
N LEU A 9 -9.49 5.54 -24.89
CA LEU A 9 -8.76 6.41 -23.96
C LEU A 9 -9.70 7.40 -23.25
N PRO A 10 -10.71 8.00 -23.91
CA PRO A 10 -11.68 8.88 -23.27
C PRO A 10 -12.50 8.20 -22.16
N ILE A 11 -12.91 6.94 -22.34
CA ILE A 11 -13.73 6.24 -21.35
C ILE A 11 -12.91 5.83 -20.13
N CYS A 12 -11.64 5.50 -20.31
CA CYS A 12 -10.73 5.20 -19.20
C CYS A 12 -10.45 6.47 -18.37
N SER A 13 -10.19 7.60 -19.03
CA SER A 13 -9.95 8.88 -18.34
C SER A 13 -11.19 9.37 -17.61
N GLU A 14 -12.40 9.27 -18.19
CA GLU A 14 -13.64 9.66 -17.50
C GLU A 14 -13.88 8.83 -16.24
N LYS A 15 -13.63 7.51 -16.27
CA LYS A 15 -13.75 6.65 -15.11
C LYS A 15 -12.73 7.01 -14.02
N LEU A 16 -11.51 7.38 -14.41
CA LEU A 16 -10.48 7.83 -13.48
C LEU A 16 -10.89 9.15 -12.82
N PHE A 17 -11.30 10.16 -13.58
CA PHE A 17 -11.78 11.45 -13.04
C PHE A 17 -13.03 11.32 -12.17
N ARG A 18 -13.96 10.44 -12.52
CA ARG A 18 -15.11 10.14 -11.67
C ARG A 18 -14.68 9.47 -10.37
N GLY A 19 -13.66 8.61 -10.43
CA GLY A 19 -13.02 8.01 -9.25
C GLY A 19 -12.40 9.04 -8.34
N ASP A 20 -11.69 10.01 -8.89
CA ASP A 20 -11.07 11.11 -8.19
C ASP A 20 -12.09 11.92 -7.37
N LYS A 21 -13.11 12.47 -8.02
CA LYS A 21 -14.17 13.22 -7.36
C LYS A 21 -14.96 12.44 -6.31
N SER A 22 -15.15 11.13 -6.52
CA SER A 22 -16.01 10.30 -5.66
C SER A 22 -15.28 9.67 -4.50
N TYR A 23 -14.00 9.30 -4.66
CA TYR A 23 -13.25 8.49 -3.70
C TYR A 23 -12.10 9.22 -3.02
N LEU A 24 -11.46 10.15 -3.69
CA LEU A 24 -10.44 11.00 -3.08
C LEU A 24 -11.05 12.24 -2.43
N GLY A 25 -12.34 12.51 -2.71
CA GLY A 25 -13.06 13.60 -2.09
C GLY A 25 -12.68 14.99 -2.61
N ASP A 26 -11.94 15.03 -3.70
CA ASP A 26 -11.37 16.27 -4.23
C ASP A 26 -12.41 17.04 -5.05
N LYS A 27 -13.27 17.75 -4.33
CA LYS A 27 -14.24 18.67 -4.92
C LYS A 27 -13.68 20.07 -5.15
N ALA A 28 -12.61 20.43 -4.46
CA ALA A 28 -11.90 21.69 -4.60
C ALA A 28 -10.47 21.56 -4.05
N GLU A 29 -9.51 21.99 -4.81
CA GLU A 29 -8.13 22.05 -4.35
C GLU A 29 -7.98 23.16 -3.29
N ARG A 30 -7.58 22.74 -2.08
CA ARG A 30 -7.31 23.66 -0.96
C ARG A 30 -5.82 23.75 -0.70
N VAL A 31 -5.07 24.07 -1.75
CA VAL A 31 -3.61 24.15 -1.69
C VAL A 31 -3.17 25.53 -2.13
N TYR A 32 -2.26 26.14 -1.37
CA TYR A 32 -1.69 27.46 -1.68
C TYR A 32 -0.31 27.27 -2.32
N GLY A 33 -0.13 27.79 -3.54
CA GLY A 33 1.11 27.76 -4.30
C GLY A 33 1.13 26.72 -5.41
N SER A 34 1.67 27.09 -6.56
CA SER A 34 1.69 26.27 -7.78
C SER A 34 2.45 24.95 -7.61
N GLU A 35 3.62 24.96 -6.95
CA GLU A 35 4.42 23.76 -6.70
C GLU A 35 3.69 22.73 -5.84
N SER A 36 2.91 23.21 -4.86
CA SER A 36 2.10 22.35 -3.99
C SER A 36 0.92 21.74 -4.75
N VAL A 37 0.32 22.48 -5.68
CA VAL A 37 -0.74 21.98 -6.57
C VAL A 37 -0.20 20.88 -7.47
N ASP A 38 0.93 21.10 -8.12
CA ASP A 38 1.57 20.13 -9.03
C ASP A 38 1.92 18.83 -8.28
N SER A 39 2.48 18.95 -7.08
CA SER A 39 2.81 17.80 -6.24
C SER A 39 1.56 17.02 -5.83
N LYS A 40 0.48 17.71 -5.47
CA LYS A 40 -0.78 17.08 -5.10
C LYS A 40 -1.40 16.35 -6.30
N VAL A 41 -1.53 17.02 -7.44
CA VAL A 41 -2.06 16.43 -8.68
C VAL A 41 -1.27 15.19 -9.09
N PHE A 42 0.06 15.22 -8.95
CA PHE A 42 0.92 14.07 -9.23
C PHE A 42 0.60 12.89 -8.30
N VAL A 43 0.48 13.13 -7.00
CA VAL A 43 0.16 12.07 -6.01
C VAL A 43 -1.22 11.48 -6.28
N GLU A 44 -2.22 12.31 -6.57
CA GLU A 44 -3.58 11.88 -6.91
C GLU A 44 -3.59 11.03 -8.19
N PHE A 45 -2.86 11.45 -9.21
CA PHE A 45 -2.73 10.69 -10.45
C PHE A 45 -2.13 9.30 -10.22
N VAL A 46 -1.05 9.22 -9.43
CA VAL A 46 -0.44 7.93 -9.06
C VAL A 46 -1.42 7.06 -8.26
N ALA A 47 -2.14 7.65 -7.30
CA ALA A 47 -3.15 6.95 -6.51
C ALA A 47 -4.29 6.38 -7.40
N LEU A 48 -4.72 7.13 -8.41
CA LEU A 48 -5.72 6.67 -9.37
C LEU A 48 -5.22 5.51 -10.24
N ILE A 49 -3.95 5.54 -10.69
CA ILE A 49 -3.33 4.43 -11.43
C ILE A 49 -3.34 3.16 -10.56
N ILE A 50 -2.85 3.25 -9.32
CA ILE A 50 -2.78 2.14 -8.39
C ILE A 50 -4.19 1.59 -8.14
N ARG A 51 -5.15 2.47 -7.84
CA ARG A 51 -6.53 2.09 -7.59
C ARG A 51 -7.17 1.39 -8.78
N ASN A 52 -6.95 1.89 -10.00
CA ASN A 52 -7.45 1.26 -11.21
C ASN A 52 -6.81 -0.12 -11.43
N ARG A 53 -5.54 -0.28 -11.15
CA ARG A 53 -4.85 -1.57 -11.21
C ARG A 53 -5.45 -2.57 -10.23
N ILE A 54 -5.67 -2.16 -8.98
CA ILE A 54 -6.34 -2.98 -7.96
C ILE A 54 -7.72 -3.42 -8.44
N TYR A 55 -8.53 -2.48 -8.94
CA TYR A 55 -9.86 -2.78 -9.47
C TYR A 55 -9.81 -3.82 -10.59
N THR A 56 -8.90 -3.67 -11.55
CA THR A 56 -8.76 -4.58 -12.68
C THR A 56 -8.38 -5.99 -12.21
N CYS A 57 -7.37 -6.12 -11.34
CA CYS A 57 -6.94 -7.41 -10.80
C CYS A 57 -8.07 -8.12 -10.03
N LEU A 58 -8.81 -7.40 -9.17
CA LEU A 58 -9.95 -7.97 -8.44
C LEU A 58 -11.07 -8.42 -9.38
N LYS A 59 -11.36 -7.63 -10.42
CA LYS A 59 -12.37 -7.95 -11.42
C LYS A 59 -11.98 -9.18 -12.23
N ASP A 60 -10.74 -9.26 -12.67
CA ASP A 60 -10.24 -10.38 -13.47
C ASP A 60 -10.28 -11.69 -12.67
N GLU A 61 -9.88 -11.67 -11.40
CA GLU A 61 -9.97 -12.83 -10.53
C GLU A 61 -11.43 -13.25 -10.27
N MET A 62 -12.34 -12.29 -10.11
CA MET A 62 -13.77 -12.56 -10.00
C MET A 62 -14.33 -13.24 -11.25
N LEU A 63 -13.93 -12.80 -12.45
CA LEU A 63 -14.38 -13.38 -13.72
C LEU A 63 -13.83 -14.79 -13.94
N LYS A 64 -12.62 -15.10 -13.46
CA LYS A 64 -12.02 -16.44 -13.50
C LYS A 64 -12.78 -17.42 -12.59
N ASN A 65 -13.29 -16.95 -11.47
CA ASN A 65 -14.02 -17.77 -10.51
C ASN A 65 -15.51 -17.69 -10.81
N SER A 66 -16.06 -18.63 -11.59
CA SER A 66 -17.47 -18.71 -12.03
C SER A 66 -18.50 -18.83 -10.89
N LYS A 67 -18.07 -18.95 -9.64
CA LYS A 67 -18.96 -18.92 -8.48
C LYS A 67 -19.29 -17.47 -8.17
N LYS A 68 -20.56 -17.15 -7.97
CA LYS A 68 -21.06 -15.87 -7.44
C LYS A 68 -20.39 -15.54 -6.10
N GLN A 69 -19.17 -15.07 -6.12
CA GLN A 69 -18.55 -14.44 -4.97
C GLN A 69 -18.97 -12.97 -4.97
N ASN A 70 -19.30 -12.46 -3.80
CA ASN A 70 -19.57 -11.04 -3.63
C ASN A 70 -18.40 -10.25 -4.20
N PHE A 71 -18.72 -9.33 -5.11
CA PHE A 71 -17.72 -8.43 -5.68
C PHE A 71 -17.05 -7.63 -4.55
N MET A 72 -15.76 -7.83 -4.38
CA MET A 72 -14.99 -7.07 -3.43
C MET A 72 -14.61 -5.72 -4.05
N THR A 73 -15.08 -4.64 -3.46
CA THR A 73 -14.73 -3.30 -3.91
C THR A 73 -13.29 -2.95 -3.49
N VAL A 74 -12.64 -2.04 -4.23
CA VAL A 74 -11.28 -1.60 -3.89
C VAL A 74 -11.16 -1.10 -2.45
N PRO A 75 -12.07 -0.25 -1.92
CA PRO A 75 -12.01 0.14 -0.51
C PRO A 75 -12.15 -1.02 0.48
N ALA A 76 -12.99 -2.03 0.16
CA ALA A 76 -13.12 -3.20 1.01
C ALA A 76 -11.85 -4.05 1.00
N ALA A 77 -11.24 -4.24 -0.17
CA ALA A 77 -9.98 -4.97 -0.29
C ALA A 77 -8.84 -4.28 0.48
N LEU A 78 -8.73 -2.96 0.37
CA LEU A 78 -7.73 -2.18 1.12
C LEU A 78 -7.91 -2.30 2.63
N ARG A 79 -9.16 -2.24 3.13
CA ARG A 79 -9.44 -2.44 4.55
C ARG A 79 -9.12 -3.84 5.04
N GLU A 80 -9.26 -4.86 4.19
CA GLU A 80 -8.86 -6.22 4.55
C GLU A 80 -7.34 -6.40 4.56
N LEU A 81 -6.64 -5.76 3.64
CA LEU A 81 -5.17 -5.77 3.62
C LEU A 81 -4.57 -4.95 4.77
N ASP A 82 -5.20 -3.85 5.16
CA ASP A 82 -4.81 -2.99 6.29
C ASP A 82 -4.76 -3.75 7.64
N LYS A 83 -5.52 -4.85 7.74
CA LYS A 83 -5.49 -5.74 8.91
C LYS A 83 -4.25 -6.65 8.97
N ILE A 84 -3.39 -6.62 7.97
CA ILE A 84 -2.12 -7.36 8.00
C ILE A 84 -1.12 -6.52 8.77
N GLU A 85 -0.96 -6.83 10.03
CA GLU A 85 -0.13 -6.08 10.96
C GLU A 85 1.10 -6.87 11.40
N MET A 86 2.16 -6.16 11.71
CA MET A 86 3.36 -6.71 12.32
C MET A 86 3.49 -6.22 13.75
N ILE A 87 3.81 -7.12 14.66
CA ILE A 87 4.05 -6.82 16.06
C ILE A 87 5.50 -7.14 16.43
N LYS A 88 6.03 -6.39 17.39
CA LYS A 88 7.32 -6.69 18.03
C LYS A 88 7.08 -7.58 19.24
N GLY A 89 7.60 -8.81 19.17
CA GLY A 89 7.48 -9.77 20.25
C GLY A 89 8.35 -9.45 21.49
N PRO A 90 8.17 -10.18 22.59
CA PRO A 90 9.02 -10.06 23.80
C PRO A 90 10.50 -10.35 23.53
N ASP A 91 10.77 -11.16 22.51
CA ASP A 91 12.10 -11.50 21.98
C ASP A 91 12.71 -10.37 21.11
N LYS A 92 12.05 -9.21 21.08
CA LYS A 92 12.38 -8.04 20.24
C LYS A 92 12.31 -8.30 18.72
N MET A 93 11.84 -9.46 18.27
CA MET A 93 11.69 -9.78 16.86
C MET A 93 10.33 -9.32 16.33
N TYR A 94 10.35 -8.79 15.08
CA TYR A 94 9.11 -8.44 14.38
C TYR A 94 8.52 -9.67 13.68
N ARG A 95 7.21 -9.84 13.82
CA ARG A 95 6.46 -10.93 13.16
C ARG A 95 5.04 -10.50 12.85
N LEU A 96 4.37 -11.22 11.96
CA LEU A 96 2.94 -11.02 11.73
C LEU A 96 2.16 -11.29 13.02
N ASP A 97 1.21 -10.41 13.34
CA ASP A 97 0.32 -10.54 14.50
C ASP A 97 -0.52 -11.81 14.39
N HIS A 98 -1.09 -12.05 13.23
CA HIS A 98 -1.91 -13.22 12.95
C HIS A 98 -1.71 -13.80 11.56
N ALA A 99 -2.24 -14.98 11.33
CA ALA A 99 -2.17 -15.64 10.03
C ALA A 99 -3.06 -14.96 8.99
N VAL A 100 -2.62 -14.95 7.74
CA VAL A 100 -3.39 -14.39 6.61
C VAL A 100 -4.74 -15.08 6.49
N THR A 101 -5.82 -14.31 6.57
CA THR A 101 -7.21 -14.78 6.53
C THR A 101 -7.63 -15.27 5.14
N ALA A 102 -8.78 -15.95 5.03
CA ALA A 102 -9.30 -16.43 3.77
C ALA A 102 -9.61 -15.28 2.79
N ASN A 103 -10.16 -14.15 3.28
CA ASN A 103 -10.45 -12.98 2.47
C ASN A 103 -9.16 -12.33 1.95
N GLN A 104 -8.15 -12.18 2.81
CA GLN A 104 -6.84 -11.66 2.42
C GLN A 104 -6.16 -12.55 1.38
N LYS A 105 -6.24 -13.89 1.54
CA LYS A 105 -5.72 -14.83 0.53
C LYS A 105 -6.40 -14.69 -0.82
N ALA A 106 -7.71 -14.46 -0.84
CA ALA A 106 -8.45 -14.23 -2.09
C ALA A 106 -8.01 -12.93 -2.78
N ILE A 107 -7.74 -11.88 -2.00
CA ILE A 107 -7.21 -10.62 -2.53
C ILE A 107 -5.78 -10.82 -3.05
N LEU A 108 -4.89 -11.43 -2.25
CA LEU A 108 -3.51 -11.69 -2.64
C LEU A 108 -3.42 -12.50 -3.94
N LYS A 109 -4.30 -13.49 -4.11
CA LYS A 109 -4.38 -14.29 -5.32
C LYS A 109 -4.69 -13.45 -6.57
N ALA A 110 -5.51 -12.40 -6.45
CA ALA A 110 -5.78 -11.47 -7.54
C ALA A 110 -4.51 -10.70 -7.98
N PHE A 111 -3.50 -10.62 -7.12
CA PHE A 111 -2.20 -10.03 -7.40
C PHE A 111 -1.10 -11.07 -7.65
N GLU A 112 -1.48 -12.32 -7.88
CA GLU A 112 -0.55 -13.44 -8.08
C GLU A 112 0.39 -13.69 -6.88
N MET A 113 -0.04 -13.27 -5.69
CA MET A 113 0.66 -13.43 -4.42
C MET A 113 0.01 -14.53 -3.57
N ASN A 114 0.79 -15.10 -2.68
CA ASN A 114 0.33 -16.10 -1.73
C ASN A 114 0.73 -15.75 -0.28
N SER A 115 0.22 -16.54 0.68
CA SER A 115 0.51 -16.30 2.11
C SER A 115 1.98 -16.43 2.49
N ASN A 116 2.77 -17.19 1.73
CA ASN A 116 4.21 -17.33 2.00
C ASN A 116 4.96 -16.08 1.56
N ASP A 117 4.52 -15.43 0.48
CA ASP A 117 5.10 -14.16 0.03
C ASP A 117 4.94 -13.09 1.10
N VAL A 118 3.75 -12.99 1.71
CA VAL A 118 3.50 -12.07 2.83
C VAL A 118 4.41 -12.40 4.02
N ARG A 119 4.59 -13.69 4.36
CA ARG A 119 5.49 -14.09 5.46
C ARG A 119 6.94 -13.75 5.18
N ASN A 120 7.40 -13.94 3.94
CA ASN A 120 8.76 -13.62 3.55
C ASN A 120 9.01 -12.12 3.61
N LEU A 121 8.10 -11.32 3.04
CA LEU A 121 8.15 -9.86 3.15
C LEU A 121 8.14 -9.38 4.60
N ALA A 122 7.32 -9.98 5.45
CA ALA A 122 7.30 -9.63 6.87
C ALA A 122 8.64 -9.95 7.57
N LYS A 123 9.31 -11.05 7.21
CA LYS A 123 10.65 -11.36 7.74
C LYS A 123 11.70 -10.38 7.27
N GLU A 124 11.69 -10.03 5.98
CA GLU A 124 12.62 -9.05 5.41
C GLU A 124 12.45 -7.68 6.07
N LEU A 125 11.22 -7.17 6.13
CA LEU A 125 10.89 -5.92 6.81
C LEU A 125 11.25 -5.96 8.30
N GLY A 126 10.99 -7.07 8.97
CA GLY A 126 11.34 -7.24 10.38
C GLY A 126 12.85 -7.15 10.63
N SER A 127 13.64 -7.75 9.77
CA SER A 127 15.11 -7.67 9.82
C SER A 127 15.61 -6.25 9.59
N GLU A 128 15.00 -5.55 8.64
CA GLU A 128 15.37 -4.15 8.32
C GLU A 128 15.00 -3.19 9.46
N LEU A 129 13.81 -3.35 10.04
CA LEU A 129 13.38 -2.56 11.20
C LEU A 129 14.31 -2.74 12.39
N LEU A 130 14.75 -3.96 12.68
CA LEU A 130 15.71 -4.24 13.74
C LEU A 130 17.07 -3.57 13.47
N ARG A 131 17.54 -3.59 12.22
CA ARG A 131 18.77 -2.91 11.83
C ARG A 131 18.66 -1.41 12.07
N ILE A 132 17.58 -0.79 11.62
CA ILE A 132 17.34 0.65 11.83
C ILE A 132 17.30 1.02 13.32
N GLU A 133 16.64 0.18 14.14
CA GLU A 133 16.58 0.41 15.59
C GLU A 133 17.96 0.32 16.26
N ASN A 134 18.77 -0.67 15.87
CA ASN A 134 20.13 -0.83 16.42
C ASN A 134 21.02 0.35 16.02
N ASP A 135 21.00 0.75 14.74
CA ASP A 135 21.75 1.92 14.25
C ASP A 135 21.33 3.21 14.98
N ALA A 136 20.03 3.34 15.31
CA ALA A 136 19.52 4.49 16.04
C ALA A 136 19.93 4.47 17.54
N ALA A 137 20.04 3.28 18.13
CA ALA A 137 20.52 3.12 19.51
C ALA A 137 22.01 3.46 19.63
N GLU A 138 22.84 2.94 18.73
CA GLU A 138 24.28 3.25 18.67
C GLU A 138 24.56 4.75 18.51
N LYS A 139 23.82 5.43 17.63
CA LYS A 139 23.93 6.88 17.45
C LYS A 139 23.57 7.67 18.71
N LYS A 140 22.58 7.20 19.48
CA LYS A 140 22.20 7.84 20.75
C LYS A 140 23.27 7.66 21.83
N GLU A 141 23.84 6.47 21.94
CA GLU A 141 24.93 6.19 22.88
C GLU A 141 26.19 7.01 22.55
N ALA A 142 26.56 7.10 21.27
CA ALA A 142 27.66 7.90 20.82
C ALA A 142 27.47 9.40 21.11
N ALA A 143 26.25 9.91 20.99
CA ALA A 143 25.91 11.30 21.29
C ALA A 143 25.94 11.60 22.80
N GLN A 144 25.63 10.66 23.67
CA GLN A 144 25.66 10.81 25.13
C GLN A 144 27.07 10.66 25.72
N GLY A 145 27.96 9.91 25.06
CA GLY A 145 29.35 9.73 25.47
C GLY A 145 30.25 10.95 25.23
N GLN A 146 29.75 11.98 24.52
CA GLN A 146 30.49 13.22 24.20
C GLN A 146 30.14 14.43 25.08
N ALA A 147 29.51 14.25 26.25
CA ALA A 147 29.32 15.34 27.20
C ALA A 147 30.69 15.72 27.78
N PRO A 148 31.23 16.94 27.56
CA PRO A 148 32.50 17.33 28.12
C PRO A 148 32.38 17.50 29.65
N ASP A 149 33.28 16.84 30.37
CA ASP A 149 33.46 17.01 31.80
C ASP A 149 33.95 18.45 32.08
N GLN A 150 33.00 19.37 32.24
CA GLN A 150 33.31 20.73 32.72
C GLN A 150 33.27 20.72 34.25
N LYS A 151 34.38 20.27 34.85
CA LYS A 151 34.78 20.65 36.21
C LYS A 151 36.10 21.43 36.14
N GLY A 152 36.00 22.68 36.37
CA GLY A 152 37.14 23.58 36.59
C GLY A 152 36.62 24.84 37.22
#